data_b76ee97bb6b0266d44def7066e1002de
#
_entry.id   b76ee97bb6b0266d44def7066e1002de
#
_cell.length_a   1.000
_cell.length_b   1.000
_cell.length_c   1.000
_cell.angle_alpha   90.00
_cell.angle_beta   90.00
_cell.angle_gamma   90.00
#
_symmetry.space_group_name_H-M   'P 1'
#
loop_
_entity.id
_entity.type
_entity.pdbx_description
1 polymer ?
#
loop_
_entity_poly.entity_id
_entity_poly.type
_entity_poly.pdbx_seq_one_letter_code
_entity_poly.pdbx_strand_id
1 'polypeptide(L)'
;MNILTCLLFTFASMLTWSSSADIVFAGDAMQHQAQIDAAMRPNGRYDYSACFAEIAPYIKAADYAVVNLETPLGGTPYTGYPCFSAPDSYLDALVGAGFDMMLTANNHTLDRRDRGLERTLDRLDRCGVAHLGTYRSLAERDSVLPLVRDIAGFKVAFLNYTYGTNGISLRSNAVVDYIDCKVIAADIRRARNAGAEILVACVHWGEEYVLTPNAFQRSLADYLVAQGVDLVIGGHPHVIQHMEMRRNADGHKALVVYSLGNFISNMRTRDTRGGAVVHVRLTRDGSGRAVIDTADYRLLFTVPPTPACRNFRLIPVEAADDRSRTDLPEQWRNCCREFTGSAEAVFHKYNIGVSRDSSSILPRLLPLPSLNPGDNKLHFPVHKAVPTAIAPRN
;
A
#
# COMPACT_ATOMS: atom_id res chain seq x y z
N MET A 1 37.51 -42.33 46.73
CA MET A 1 36.44 -42.60 45.77
C MET A 1 35.63 -41.32 45.64
N ASN A 2 36.07 -40.44 44.72
CA ASN A 2 35.44 -39.10 44.48
C ASN A 2 34.57 -39.17 43.30
N ILE A 3 33.24 -38.92 43.45
CA ILE A 3 32.26 -38.82 42.42
C ILE A 3 32.19 -37.37 42.00
N LEU A 4 32.68 -37.07 40.80
CA LEU A 4 32.64 -35.77 40.17
C LEU A 4 31.30 -35.61 39.46
N THR A 5 30.39 -34.81 40.01
CA THR A 5 29.08 -34.52 39.40
C THR A 5 29.27 -33.43 38.33
N CYS A 6 29.23 -33.79 37.05
CA CYS A 6 29.15 -32.84 35.91
C CYS A 6 27.76 -32.25 35.84
N LEU A 7 27.61 -30.96 36.18
CA LEU A 7 26.45 -30.16 35.86
C LEU A 7 26.54 -29.67 34.38
N LEU A 8 25.77 -30.30 33.51
CA LEU A 8 25.52 -29.81 32.15
C LEU A 8 24.56 -28.64 32.21
N PHE A 9 25.08 -27.42 32.08
CA PHE A 9 24.26 -26.23 31.76
C PHE A 9 23.90 -26.27 30.27
N THR A 10 22.67 -26.68 29.97
CA THR A 10 22.10 -26.45 28.65
C THR A 10 21.76 -25.00 28.51
N PHE A 11 22.57 -24.24 27.75
CA PHE A 11 22.21 -22.93 27.23
C PHE A 11 21.15 -23.15 26.17
N ALA A 12 19.86 -23.02 26.52
CA ALA A 12 18.81 -22.77 25.55
C ALA A 12 19.05 -21.37 25.01
N SER A 13 19.58 -21.26 23.81
CA SER A 13 19.57 -20.01 23.06
C SER A 13 18.10 -19.66 22.82
N MET A 14 17.55 -18.77 23.65
CA MET A 14 16.29 -18.07 23.31
C MET A 14 16.58 -17.26 22.04
N LEU A 15 16.15 -17.76 20.90
CA LEU A 15 15.94 -16.96 19.72
C LEU A 15 14.95 -15.87 20.14
N THR A 16 15.46 -14.66 20.39
CA THR A 16 14.63 -13.48 20.57
C THR A 16 14.01 -13.20 19.20
N TRP A 17 12.79 -13.67 19.02
CA TRP A 17 11.97 -13.24 17.90
C TRP A 17 11.86 -11.72 17.97
N SER A 18 11.91 -11.05 16.82
CA SER A 18 11.68 -9.62 16.75
C SER A 18 10.40 -9.30 17.52
N SER A 19 10.49 -8.43 18.50
CA SER A 19 9.35 -8.05 19.33
C SER A 19 8.38 -7.10 18.60
N SER A 20 8.66 -6.77 17.35
CA SER A 20 7.89 -5.81 16.54
C SER A 20 7.81 -6.21 15.07
N ALA A 21 6.76 -5.73 14.38
CA ALA A 21 6.60 -5.77 12.94
C ALA A 21 6.23 -4.38 12.42
N ASP A 22 6.84 -3.98 11.32
CA ASP A 22 6.63 -2.69 10.67
C ASP A 22 5.84 -2.88 9.37
N ILE A 23 4.66 -2.26 9.26
CA ILE A 23 3.79 -2.35 8.08
C ILE A 23 3.61 -0.96 7.50
N VAL A 24 3.75 -0.85 6.17
CA VAL A 24 3.56 0.41 5.44
C VAL A 24 2.36 0.30 4.50
N PHE A 25 1.50 1.33 4.52
CA PHE A 25 0.37 1.46 3.61
C PHE A 25 0.52 2.73 2.77
N ALA A 26 0.37 2.59 1.46
CA ALA A 26 0.37 3.68 0.50
C ALA A 26 -1.01 3.84 -0.17
N GLY A 27 -1.30 5.05 -0.61
CA GLY A 27 -2.59 5.41 -1.24
C GLY A 27 -2.73 4.93 -2.69
N ASP A 28 -3.40 5.75 -3.50
CA ASP A 28 -3.87 5.39 -4.83
C ASP A 28 -2.74 5.46 -5.87
N ALA A 29 -2.33 4.31 -6.40
CA ALA A 29 -1.31 4.18 -7.45
C ALA A 29 -1.99 4.15 -8.82
N MET A 30 -2.04 5.33 -9.48
CA MET A 30 -2.75 5.56 -10.74
C MET A 30 -1.80 5.64 -11.94
N GLN A 31 -2.36 5.45 -13.16
CA GLN A 31 -1.62 5.62 -14.42
C GLN A 31 -2.40 6.47 -15.43
N HIS A 32 -2.23 7.78 -15.34
CA HIS A 32 -2.76 8.70 -16.34
C HIS A 32 -1.97 8.66 -17.66
N GLN A 33 -2.57 9.12 -18.76
CA GLN A 33 -1.94 9.09 -20.08
C GLN A 33 -0.54 9.72 -20.09
N ALA A 34 -0.38 10.88 -19.47
CA ALA A 34 0.93 11.55 -19.41
C ALA A 34 2.02 10.74 -18.65
N GLN A 35 1.63 9.88 -17.70
CA GLN A 35 2.56 8.99 -17.02
C GLN A 35 2.98 7.84 -17.94
N ILE A 36 2.03 7.29 -18.71
CA ILE A 36 2.29 6.25 -19.74
C ILE A 36 3.22 6.81 -20.81
N ASP A 37 2.92 7.99 -21.34
CA ASP A 37 3.72 8.65 -22.38
C ASP A 37 5.14 8.96 -21.90
N ALA A 38 5.28 9.44 -20.66
CA ALA A 38 6.57 9.71 -20.04
C ALA A 38 7.43 8.45 -19.83
N ALA A 39 6.80 7.31 -19.55
CA ALA A 39 7.48 6.04 -19.39
C ALA A 39 7.88 5.38 -20.71
N MET A 40 7.23 5.73 -21.83
CA MET A 40 7.52 5.12 -23.12
C MET A 40 8.92 5.45 -23.61
N ARG A 41 9.65 4.45 -24.07
CA ARG A 41 11.00 4.54 -24.62
C ARG A 41 10.98 4.42 -26.15
N PRO A 42 12.02 4.89 -26.88
CA PRO A 42 12.07 4.81 -28.34
C PRO A 42 11.96 3.38 -28.91
N ASN A 43 12.31 2.37 -28.12
CA ASN A 43 12.18 0.95 -28.49
C ASN A 43 10.78 0.37 -28.25
N GLY A 44 9.78 1.20 -27.90
CA GLY A 44 8.42 0.79 -27.63
C GLY A 44 8.19 0.14 -26.26
N ARG A 45 9.20 0.06 -25.40
CA ARG A 45 9.07 -0.43 -24.02
C ARG A 45 8.70 0.72 -23.09
N TYR A 46 8.11 0.37 -21.94
CA TYR A 46 7.78 1.32 -20.86
C TYR A 46 8.73 1.08 -19.70
N ASP A 47 9.29 2.14 -19.16
CA ASP A 47 10.26 2.12 -18.07
C ASP A 47 9.83 3.09 -16.96
N TYR A 48 9.50 2.54 -15.80
CA TYR A 48 9.07 3.26 -14.60
C TYR A 48 10.13 3.25 -13.49
N SER A 49 11.36 2.83 -13.77
CA SER A 49 12.41 2.63 -12.76
C SER A 49 12.70 3.90 -11.93
N ALA A 50 12.61 5.07 -12.55
CA ALA A 50 12.83 6.35 -11.87
C ALA A 50 11.65 6.81 -11.00
N CYS A 51 10.43 6.25 -11.20
CA CYS A 51 9.23 6.75 -10.55
C CYS A 51 9.28 6.63 -9.03
N PHE A 52 9.83 5.54 -8.52
CA PHE A 52 9.82 5.20 -7.10
C PHE A 52 11.21 5.16 -6.46
N ALA A 53 12.26 5.53 -7.21
CA ALA A 53 13.65 5.38 -6.75
C ALA A 53 13.93 6.06 -5.41
N GLU A 54 13.30 7.21 -5.13
CA GLU A 54 13.54 7.99 -3.92
C GLU A 54 12.76 7.46 -2.71
N ILE A 55 11.63 6.77 -2.93
CA ILE A 55 10.80 6.24 -1.83
C ILE A 55 11.03 4.73 -1.60
N ALA A 56 11.58 4.00 -2.58
CA ALA A 56 11.81 2.57 -2.48
C ALA A 56 12.64 2.14 -1.25
N PRO A 57 13.68 2.86 -0.80
CA PRO A 57 14.40 2.51 0.42
C PRO A 57 13.51 2.52 1.66
N TYR A 58 12.56 3.47 1.75
CA TYR A 58 11.61 3.56 2.86
C TYR A 58 10.59 2.41 2.82
N ILE A 59 10.03 2.13 1.63
CA ILE A 59 9.08 1.01 1.47
C ILE A 59 9.75 -0.33 1.82
N LYS A 60 10.98 -0.56 1.33
CA LYS A 60 11.74 -1.80 1.55
C LYS A 60 12.25 -1.98 3.00
N ALA A 61 12.24 -0.94 3.80
CA ALA A 61 12.62 -1.02 5.21
C ALA A 61 11.52 -1.61 6.09
N ALA A 62 10.27 -1.62 5.60
CA ALA A 62 9.16 -2.26 6.30
C ALA A 62 9.19 -3.79 6.12
N ASP A 63 8.62 -4.52 7.08
CA ASP A 63 8.43 -5.97 6.99
C ASP A 63 7.34 -6.35 5.99
N TYR A 64 6.39 -5.44 5.74
CA TYR A 64 5.31 -5.62 4.76
C TYR A 64 4.79 -4.30 4.23
N ALA A 65 4.59 -4.18 2.93
CA ALA A 65 4.12 -2.96 2.29
C ALA A 65 2.91 -3.21 1.37
N VAL A 66 1.90 -2.35 1.50
CA VAL A 66 0.60 -2.46 0.81
C VAL A 66 0.30 -1.19 0.02
N VAL A 67 -0.22 -1.31 -1.20
CA VAL A 67 -0.62 -0.18 -2.04
C VAL A 67 -1.94 -0.46 -2.78
N ASN A 68 -2.76 0.56 -2.98
CA ASN A 68 -3.95 0.45 -3.84
C ASN A 68 -3.54 0.57 -5.31
N LEU A 69 -3.68 -0.51 -6.08
CA LEU A 69 -3.47 -0.53 -7.53
C LEU A 69 -4.74 0.00 -8.23
N GLU A 70 -4.84 1.32 -8.36
CA GLU A 70 -6.02 1.98 -8.93
C GLU A 70 -5.91 2.16 -10.45
N THR A 71 -5.53 1.11 -11.11
CA THR A 71 -5.49 0.98 -12.56
C THR A 71 -5.42 -0.49 -12.93
N PRO A 72 -6.31 -1.01 -13.79
CA PRO A 72 -6.17 -2.37 -14.27
C PRO A 72 -4.97 -2.51 -15.21
N LEU A 73 -4.40 -3.72 -15.24
CA LEU A 73 -3.39 -4.14 -16.21
C LEU A 73 -4.09 -4.81 -17.41
N GLY A 74 -5.00 -4.06 -18.07
CA GLY A 74 -5.93 -4.58 -19.06
C GLY A 74 -5.32 -4.93 -20.43
N GLY A 75 -4.02 -4.67 -20.63
CA GLY A 75 -3.32 -4.83 -21.90
C GLY A 75 -3.51 -3.65 -22.84
N THR A 76 -3.01 -3.80 -24.06
CA THR A 76 -3.10 -2.78 -25.10
C THR A 76 -4.53 -2.61 -25.66
N PRO A 77 -4.91 -1.39 -26.09
CA PRO A 77 -4.15 -0.16 -25.97
C PRO A 77 -4.04 0.29 -24.52
N TYR A 78 -2.86 0.80 -24.11
CA TYR A 78 -2.69 1.42 -22.81
C TYR A 78 -3.34 2.81 -22.80
N THR A 79 -4.10 3.11 -21.75
CA THR A 79 -4.90 4.33 -21.64
C THR A 79 -4.92 4.89 -20.23
N GLY A 80 -5.00 6.20 -20.12
CA GLY A 80 -5.29 6.91 -18.87
C GLY A 80 -6.81 7.07 -18.65
N TYR A 81 -7.15 8.08 -17.81
CA TYR A 81 -8.55 8.43 -17.53
C TYR A 81 -9.35 8.71 -18.83
N PRO A 82 -10.64 8.32 -18.93
CA PRO A 82 -11.47 7.73 -17.86
C PRO A 82 -11.41 6.20 -17.76
N CYS A 83 -10.78 5.50 -18.70
CA CYS A 83 -10.72 4.04 -18.77
C CYS A 83 -9.26 3.60 -18.72
N PHE A 84 -8.73 3.42 -17.52
CA PHE A 84 -7.33 3.08 -17.32
C PHE A 84 -6.95 1.70 -17.86
N SER A 85 -5.74 1.61 -18.38
CA SER A 85 -5.05 0.36 -18.69
C SER A 85 -3.54 0.62 -18.63
N ALA A 86 -2.89 0.22 -17.55
CA ALA A 86 -1.46 0.43 -17.35
C ALA A 86 -0.61 -0.63 -18.09
N PRO A 87 0.61 -0.28 -18.55
CA PRO A 87 1.62 -1.25 -18.96
C PRO A 87 2.04 -2.17 -17.81
N ASP A 88 2.32 -3.44 -18.10
CA ASP A 88 2.73 -4.44 -17.11
C ASP A 88 3.98 -4.01 -16.31
N SER A 89 4.91 -3.29 -16.95
CA SER A 89 6.11 -2.75 -16.30
C SER A 89 5.83 -1.74 -15.19
N TYR A 90 4.60 -1.20 -15.12
CA TYR A 90 4.19 -0.38 -13.99
C TYR A 90 4.06 -1.22 -12.70
N LEU A 91 3.45 -2.41 -12.80
CA LEU A 91 3.42 -3.35 -11.69
C LEU A 91 4.84 -3.81 -11.32
N ASP A 92 5.69 -4.10 -12.32
CA ASP A 92 7.08 -4.48 -12.05
C ASP A 92 7.82 -3.41 -11.25
N ALA A 93 7.55 -2.13 -11.52
CA ALA A 93 8.16 -1.02 -10.81
C ALA A 93 7.61 -0.87 -9.38
N LEU A 94 6.31 -1.11 -9.13
CA LEU A 94 5.73 -1.12 -7.78
C LEU A 94 6.32 -2.26 -6.93
N VAL A 95 6.38 -3.48 -7.49
CA VAL A 95 7.01 -4.63 -6.83
C VAL A 95 8.50 -4.36 -6.59
N GLY A 96 9.20 -3.79 -7.58
CA GLY A 96 10.59 -3.38 -7.46
C GLY A 96 10.83 -2.29 -6.42
N ALA A 97 9.83 -1.46 -6.12
CA ALA A 97 9.87 -0.47 -5.04
C ALA A 97 9.73 -1.08 -3.66
N GLY A 98 9.25 -2.33 -3.56
CA GLY A 98 9.15 -3.08 -2.32
C GLY A 98 7.74 -3.37 -1.84
N PHE A 99 6.71 -3.17 -2.66
CA PHE A 99 5.34 -3.53 -2.28
C PHE A 99 5.11 -5.04 -2.36
N ASP A 100 4.56 -5.60 -1.29
CA ASP A 100 4.27 -7.02 -1.10
C ASP A 100 2.82 -7.36 -1.46
N MET A 101 1.90 -6.36 -1.40
CA MET A 101 0.48 -6.57 -1.68
C MET A 101 -0.11 -5.42 -2.50
N MET A 102 -0.93 -5.80 -3.49
CA MET A 102 -1.74 -4.89 -4.31
C MET A 102 -3.22 -5.02 -3.91
N LEU A 103 -3.85 -3.90 -3.53
CA LEU A 103 -5.30 -3.85 -3.34
C LEU A 103 -5.95 -3.61 -4.70
N THR A 104 -6.95 -4.38 -5.03
CA THR A 104 -7.58 -4.38 -6.36
C THR A 104 -9.05 -4.01 -6.35
N ALA A 105 -9.71 -3.94 -5.18
CA ALA A 105 -11.08 -3.45 -5.06
C ALA A 105 -11.09 -1.92 -5.00
N ASN A 106 -11.30 -1.28 -6.14
CA ASN A 106 -11.46 0.16 -6.30
C ASN A 106 -12.44 0.49 -7.45
N ASN A 107 -12.77 1.75 -7.65
CA ASN A 107 -13.76 2.14 -8.67
C ASN A 107 -13.27 1.94 -10.11
N HIS A 108 -11.95 1.84 -10.35
CA HIS A 108 -11.35 1.58 -11.66
C HIS A 108 -11.09 0.11 -11.97
N THR A 109 -11.42 -0.79 -11.07
CA THR A 109 -11.24 -2.25 -11.23
C THR A 109 -11.80 -2.79 -12.55
N LEU A 110 -12.95 -2.27 -13.00
CA LEU A 110 -13.64 -2.74 -14.18
C LEU A 110 -13.50 -1.83 -15.42
N ASP A 111 -12.56 -0.89 -15.46
CA ASP A 111 -12.34 0.00 -16.61
C ASP A 111 -12.11 -0.77 -17.91
N ARG A 112 -11.50 -1.94 -17.84
CA ARG A 112 -11.27 -2.86 -18.99
C ARG A 112 -12.19 -4.08 -18.94
N ARG A 113 -13.35 -3.97 -18.22
CA ARG A 113 -14.38 -5.01 -18.07
C ARG A 113 -13.79 -6.31 -17.47
N ASP A 114 -14.54 -7.39 -17.57
CA ASP A 114 -14.19 -8.72 -17.05
C ASP A 114 -12.81 -9.20 -17.52
N ARG A 115 -12.56 -9.08 -18.84
CA ARG A 115 -11.27 -9.49 -19.42
C ARG A 115 -10.09 -8.70 -18.87
N GLY A 116 -10.29 -7.41 -18.58
CA GLY A 116 -9.27 -6.58 -17.96
C GLY A 116 -9.00 -6.96 -16.52
N LEU A 117 -10.05 -7.27 -15.75
CA LEU A 117 -9.94 -7.79 -14.40
C LEU A 117 -9.16 -9.12 -14.38
N GLU A 118 -9.60 -10.11 -15.19
CA GLU A 118 -8.94 -11.42 -15.27
C GLU A 118 -7.46 -11.29 -15.67
N ARG A 119 -7.16 -10.44 -16.68
CA ARG A 119 -5.79 -10.20 -17.08
C ARG A 119 -4.94 -9.54 -15.98
N THR A 120 -5.55 -8.64 -15.20
CA THR A 120 -4.88 -8.01 -14.05
C THR A 120 -4.51 -9.07 -13.02
N LEU A 121 -5.43 -9.95 -12.68
CA LEU A 121 -5.17 -11.07 -11.76
C LEU A 121 -4.07 -12.00 -12.30
N ASP A 122 -4.13 -12.37 -13.60
CA ASP A 122 -3.08 -13.20 -14.23
C ASP A 122 -1.70 -12.54 -14.18
N ARG A 123 -1.65 -11.21 -14.25
CA ARG A 123 -0.38 -10.49 -14.20
C ARG A 123 0.16 -10.41 -12.76
N LEU A 124 -0.71 -10.22 -11.78
CA LEU A 124 -0.37 -10.24 -10.35
C LEU A 124 0.14 -11.62 -9.94
N ASP A 125 -0.54 -12.68 -10.33
CA ASP A 125 -0.13 -14.07 -10.07
C ASP A 125 1.25 -14.38 -10.67
N ARG A 126 1.48 -13.99 -11.92
CA ARG A 126 2.78 -14.18 -12.58
C ARG A 126 3.92 -13.40 -11.93
N CYS A 127 3.65 -12.27 -11.31
CA CYS A 127 4.62 -11.54 -10.50
C CYS A 127 4.87 -12.18 -9.13
N GLY A 128 3.97 -13.09 -8.69
CA GLY A 128 4.02 -13.67 -7.36
C GLY A 128 3.75 -12.67 -6.23
N VAL A 129 3.11 -11.52 -6.55
CA VAL A 129 2.76 -10.51 -5.56
C VAL A 129 1.38 -10.80 -4.99
N ALA A 130 1.20 -10.65 -3.67
CA ALA A 130 -0.09 -10.82 -3.05
C ALA A 130 -1.09 -9.78 -3.57
N HIS A 131 -2.34 -10.17 -3.74
CA HIS A 131 -3.40 -9.26 -4.14
C HIS A 131 -4.73 -9.63 -3.48
N LEU A 132 -5.62 -8.64 -3.36
CA LEU A 132 -6.85 -8.80 -2.60
C LEU A 132 -7.94 -7.84 -3.12
N GLY A 133 -9.20 -8.31 -3.07
CA GLY A 133 -10.37 -7.49 -3.38
C GLY A 133 -11.08 -7.85 -4.68
N THR A 134 -10.40 -8.59 -5.58
CA THR A 134 -11.00 -9.11 -6.83
C THR A 134 -10.57 -10.55 -7.08
N TYR A 135 -11.44 -11.34 -7.71
CA TYR A 135 -11.24 -12.77 -7.91
C TYR A 135 -11.92 -13.23 -9.20
N ARG A 136 -11.45 -14.32 -9.80
CA ARG A 136 -12.04 -14.91 -11.03
C ARG A 136 -13.37 -15.59 -10.79
N SER A 137 -13.64 -15.98 -9.52
CA SER A 137 -14.88 -16.64 -9.12
C SER A 137 -15.11 -16.55 -7.60
N LEU A 138 -16.32 -16.85 -7.16
CA LEU A 138 -16.63 -16.98 -5.74
C LEU A 138 -15.81 -18.11 -5.07
N ALA A 139 -15.58 -19.20 -5.78
CA ALA A 139 -14.75 -20.30 -5.28
C ALA A 139 -13.29 -19.87 -5.05
N GLU A 140 -12.73 -19.04 -5.94
CA GLU A 140 -11.40 -18.47 -5.75
C GLU A 140 -11.39 -17.51 -4.53
N ARG A 141 -12.38 -16.62 -4.42
CA ARG A 141 -12.52 -15.75 -3.25
C ARG A 141 -12.55 -16.55 -1.95
N ASP A 142 -13.34 -17.61 -1.91
CA ASP A 142 -13.47 -18.46 -0.72
C ASP A 142 -12.19 -19.24 -0.40
N SER A 143 -11.36 -19.54 -1.38
CA SER A 143 -10.06 -20.20 -1.19
C SER A 143 -8.96 -19.21 -0.73
N VAL A 144 -9.04 -17.94 -1.13
CA VAL A 144 -8.08 -16.91 -0.77
C VAL A 144 -8.39 -16.30 0.60
N LEU A 145 -9.69 -16.07 0.88
CA LEU A 145 -10.11 -15.45 2.14
C LEU A 145 -10.32 -16.49 3.26
N PRO A 146 -9.86 -16.21 4.47
CA PRO A 146 -9.17 -15.00 4.90
C PRO A 146 -7.70 -14.98 4.46
N LEU A 147 -7.24 -13.85 3.90
CA LEU A 147 -5.84 -13.69 3.56
C LEU A 147 -5.05 -13.31 4.81
N VAL A 148 -4.45 -14.30 5.45
CA VAL A 148 -3.59 -14.12 6.63
C VAL A 148 -2.12 -14.21 6.22
N ARG A 149 -1.32 -13.27 6.70
CA ARG A 149 0.15 -13.25 6.53
C ARG A 149 0.82 -13.30 7.89
N ASP A 150 1.89 -14.08 7.97
CA ASP A 150 2.83 -14.00 9.10
C ASP A 150 3.85 -12.91 8.77
N ILE A 151 3.79 -11.82 9.52
CA ILE A 151 4.67 -10.66 9.36
C ILE A 151 5.51 -10.55 10.63
N ALA A 152 6.77 -10.93 10.55
CA ALA A 152 7.71 -10.95 11.68
C ALA A 152 7.13 -11.63 12.94
N GLY A 153 6.34 -12.71 12.77
CA GLY A 153 5.71 -13.47 13.86
C GLY A 153 4.35 -12.94 14.33
N PHE A 154 3.75 -11.97 13.60
CA PHE A 154 2.38 -11.49 13.82
C PHE A 154 1.45 -12.01 12.72
N LYS A 155 0.35 -12.65 13.10
CA LYS A 155 -0.66 -13.10 12.14
C LYS A 155 -1.61 -11.96 11.80
N VAL A 156 -1.38 -11.33 10.65
CA VAL A 156 -2.15 -10.19 10.15
C VAL A 156 -3.08 -10.63 9.04
N ALA A 157 -4.39 -10.41 9.20
CA ALA A 157 -5.37 -10.64 8.16
C ALA A 157 -5.70 -9.34 7.43
N PHE A 158 -5.81 -9.44 6.10
CA PHE A 158 -6.15 -8.32 5.23
C PHE A 158 -7.51 -8.55 4.56
N LEU A 159 -8.30 -7.47 4.49
CA LEU A 159 -9.58 -7.37 3.80
C LEU A 159 -9.56 -6.13 2.91
N ASN A 160 -10.20 -6.19 1.72
CA ASN A 160 -10.24 -5.05 0.81
C ASN A 160 -11.61 -4.92 0.16
N TYR A 161 -12.22 -3.73 0.23
CA TYR A 161 -13.58 -3.47 -0.28
C TYR A 161 -13.66 -2.14 -1.01
N THR A 162 -14.57 -2.04 -2.00
CA THR A 162 -14.87 -0.78 -2.71
C THR A 162 -16.34 -0.41 -2.64
N TYR A 163 -16.63 0.88 -2.71
CA TYR A 163 -18.00 1.39 -2.78
C TYR A 163 -18.68 1.11 -4.14
N GLY A 164 -17.89 0.90 -5.20
CA GLY A 164 -18.42 0.76 -6.54
C GLY A 164 -17.34 0.59 -7.60
N THR A 165 -17.78 0.48 -8.86
CA THR A 165 -16.95 0.27 -10.05
C THR A 165 -17.36 1.22 -11.19
N ASN A 166 -17.58 2.50 -10.88
CA ASN A 166 -17.97 3.55 -11.83
C ASN A 166 -19.19 3.16 -12.70
N GLY A 167 -20.17 2.45 -12.10
CA GLY A 167 -21.38 1.97 -12.79
C GLY A 167 -21.13 0.84 -13.78
N ILE A 168 -19.94 0.27 -13.84
CA ILE A 168 -19.61 -0.86 -14.70
C ILE A 168 -19.94 -2.16 -13.96
N SER A 169 -20.76 -3.01 -14.56
CA SER A 169 -21.13 -4.32 -13.97
C SER A 169 -20.31 -5.44 -14.58
N LEU A 170 -20.01 -6.46 -13.77
CA LEU A 170 -19.48 -7.74 -14.21
C LEU A 170 -20.49 -8.49 -15.10
N ARG A 171 -19.97 -9.25 -16.06
CA ARG A 171 -20.74 -10.15 -16.93
C ARG A 171 -20.29 -11.61 -16.86
N SER A 172 -19.15 -11.85 -16.16
CA SER A 172 -18.61 -13.17 -15.89
C SER A 172 -18.92 -13.60 -14.45
N ASN A 173 -18.34 -14.71 -14.03
CA ASN A 173 -18.40 -15.19 -12.64
C ASN A 173 -17.37 -14.54 -11.72
N ALA A 174 -16.59 -13.56 -12.23
CA ALA A 174 -15.63 -12.83 -11.43
C ALA A 174 -16.30 -12.10 -10.25
N VAL A 175 -15.53 -11.78 -9.23
CA VAL A 175 -16.03 -11.15 -8.02
C VAL A 175 -15.20 -9.89 -7.75
N VAL A 176 -15.88 -8.82 -7.38
CA VAL A 176 -15.31 -7.63 -6.76
C VAL A 176 -15.90 -7.54 -5.36
N ASP A 177 -15.05 -7.35 -4.36
CA ASP A 177 -15.51 -7.15 -2.99
C ASP A 177 -16.06 -5.74 -2.80
N TYR A 178 -17.39 -5.64 -2.84
CA TYR A 178 -18.09 -4.41 -2.52
C TYR A 178 -18.28 -4.25 -1.00
N ILE A 179 -18.42 -3.00 -0.54
CA ILE A 179 -18.77 -2.69 0.83
C ILE A 179 -20.17 -3.22 1.15
N ASP A 180 -20.23 -4.32 1.87
CA ASP A 180 -21.44 -4.91 2.44
C ASP A 180 -21.16 -5.35 3.88
N CYS A 181 -21.84 -4.75 4.85
CA CYS A 181 -21.59 -5.02 6.27
C CYS A 181 -21.81 -6.49 6.66
N LYS A 182 -22.69 -7.25 5.97
CA LYS A 182 -22.89 -8.68 6.26
C LYS A 182 -21.72 -9.52 5.77
N VAL A 183 -21.22 -9.21 4.57
CA VAL A 183 -20.04 -9.87 3.99
C VAL A 183 -18.82 -9.54 4.84
N ILE A 184 -18.60 -8.27 5.16
CA ILE A 184 -17.49 -7.80 6.01
C ILE A 184 -17.50 -8.52 7.37
N ALA A 185 -18.65 -8.59 8.04
CA ALA A 185 -18.76 -9.31 9.32
C ALA A 185 -18.45 -10.81 9.21
N ALA A 186 -18.84 -11.44 8.10
CA ALA A 186 -18.52 -12.85 7.85
C ALA A 186 -17.01 -13.04 7.64
N ASP A 187 -16.37 -12.18 6.83
CA ASP A 187 -14.94 -12.25 6.56
C ASP A 187 -14.11 -11.97 7.81
N ILE A 188 -14.50 -11.02 8.65
CA ILE A 188 -13.87 -10.75 9.96
C ILE A 188 -13.93 -12.01 10.85
N ARG A 189 -15.09 -12.65 10.96
CA ARG A 189 -15.20 -13.89 11.75
C ARG A 189 -14.33 -15.01 11.19
N ARG A 190 -14.28 -15.17 9.86
CA ARG A 190 -13.39 -16.17 9.19
C ARG A 190 -11.93 -15.88 9.52
N ALA A 191 -11.50 -14.61 9.46
CA ALA A 191 -10.13 -14.20 9.78
C ALA A 191 -9.75 -14.50 11.23
N ARG A 192 -10.62 -14.16 12.19
CA ARG A 192 -10.40 -14.48 13.62
C ARG A 192 -10.35 -15.99 13.85
N ASN A 193 -11.24 -16.77 13.23
CA ASN A 193 -11.22 -18.24 13.31
C ASN A 193 -9.96 -18.87 12.71
N ALA A 194 -9.34 -18.21 11.71
CA ALA A 194 -8.05 -18.61 11.14
C ALA A 194 -6.86 -18.18 12.02
N GLY A 195 -7.11 -17.56 13.17
CA GLY A 195 -6.09 -17.18 14.15
C GLY A 195 -5.44 -15.82 13.87
N ALA A 196 -6.08 -14.94 13.10
CA ALA A 196 -5.58 -13.59 12.91
C ALA A 196 -5.52 -12.82 14.25
N GLU A 197 -4.36 -12.26 14.56
CA GLU A 197 -4.12 -11.44 15.75
C GLU A 197 -4.45 -9.97 15.47
N ILE A 198 -4.15 -9.48 14.25
CA ILE A 198 -4.42 -8.13 13.77
C ILE A 198 -5.33 -8.23 12.53
N LEU A 199 -6.35 -7.38 12.47
CA LEU A 199 -7.26 -7.25 11.33
C LEU A 199 -7.07 -5.90 10.64
N VAL A 200 -6.80 -5.94 9.34
CA VAL A 200 -6.67 -4.77 8.46
C VAL A 200 -7.83 -4.77 7.47
N ALA A 201 -8.60 -3.69 7.42
CA ALA A 201 -9.60 -3.44 6.40
C ALA A 201 -9.19 -2.25 5.53
N CYS A 202 -8.85 -2.51 4.28
CA CYS A 202 -8.55 -1.49 3.28
C CYS A 202 -9.84 -1.16 2.52
N VAL A 203 -10.23 0.11 2.49
CA VAL A 203 -11.55 0.53 2.01
C VAL A 203 -11.43 1.66 1.00
N HIS A 204 -11.98 1.45 -0.19
CA HIS A 204 -12.06 2.47 -1.24
C HIS A 204 -13.44 3.13 -1.18
N TRP A 205 -13.50 4.37 -0.66
CA TRP A 205 -14.73 5.02 -0.22
C TRP A 205 -14.70 6.56 -0.23
N GLY A 206 -15.84 7.18 0.03
CA GLY A 206 -15.94 8.63 0.21
C GLY A 206 -16.25 9.39 -1.05
N GLU A 207 -15.91 10.66 -1.08
CA GLU A 207 -16.14 11.57 -2.20
C GLU A 207 -14.81 12.15 -2.69
N GLU A 208 -14.62 12.16 -4.02
CA GLU A 208 -13.42 12.70 -4.64
C GLU A 208 -13.21 14.16 -4.27
N TYR A 209 -11.97 14.53 -3.97
CA TYR A 209 -11.47 15.90 -3.75
C TYR A 209 -11.99 16.58 -2.46
N VAL A 210 -12.70 15.85 -1.59
CA VAL A 210 -13.20 16.37 -0.31
C VAL A 210 -12.21 16.06 0.81
N LEU A 211 -11.66 17.10 1.46
CA LEU A 211 -10.62 16.98 2.50
C LEU A 211 -11.09 16.42 3.83
N THR A 212 -12.40 16.28 4.02
CA THR A 212 -12.99 15.76 5.28
C THR A 212 -13.86 14.53 4.97
N PRO A 213 -13.80 13.49 5.80
CA PRO A 213 -14.63 12.31 5.58
C PRO A 213 -16.11 12.64 5.67
N ASN A 214 -16.92 12.04 4.81
CA ASN A 214 -18.37 12.19 4.84
C ASN A 214 -19.01 11.29 5.94
N ALA A 215 -20.33 11.38 6.10
CA ALA A 215 -21.06 10.61 7.12
C ALA A 215 -20.95 9.09 6.90
N PHE A 216 -20.94 8.64 5.63
CA PHE A 216 -20.79 7.22 5.31
C PHE A 216 -19.43 6.67 5.74
N GLN A 217 -18.35 7.39 5.42
CA GLN A 217 -16.99 6.99 5.85
C GLN A 217 -16.89 6.87 7.37
N ARG A 218 -17.42 7.87 8.11
CA ARG A 218 -17.42 7.84 9.58
C ARG A 218 -18.21 6.66 10.14
N SER A 219 -19.44 6.46 9.66
CA SER A 219 -20.30 5.36 10.12
C SER A 219 -19.71 3.98 9.82
N LEU A 220 -19.08 3.80 8.65
CA LEU A 220 -18.42 2.54 8.31
C LEU A 220 -17.15 2.33 9.14
N ALA A 221 -16.37 3.38 9.39
CA ALA A 221 -15.22 3.30 10.30
C ALA A 221 -15.64 2.89 11.72
N ASP A 222 -16.72 3.51 12.26
CA ASP A 222 -17.28 3.15 13.55
C ASP A 222 -17.70 1.68 13.60
N TYR A 223 -18.38 1.21 12.54
CA TYR A 223 -18.79 -0.18 12.41
C TYR A 223 -17.59 -1.13 12.37
N LEU A 224 -16.57 -0.86 11.54
CA LEU A 224 -15.37 -1.71 11.42
C LEU A 224 -14.63 -1.83 12.75
N VAL A 225 -14.39 -0.70 13.42
CA VAL A 225 -13.74 -0.68 14.75
C VAL A 225 -14.58 -1.44 15.79
N ALA A 226 -15.91 -1.29 15.78
CA ALA A 226 -16.80 -2.04 16.66
C ALA A 226 -16.82 -3.56 16.39
N GLN A 227 -16.55 -3.98 15.13
CA GLN A 227 -16.35 -5.39 14.76
C GLN A 227 -14.96 -5.92 15.12
N GLY A 228 -14.08 -5.13 15.71
CA GLY A 228 -12.73 -5.52 16.12
C GLY A 228 -11.68 -5.42 15.00
N VAL A 229 -11.89 -4.59 13.98
CA VAL A 229 -10.84 -4.24 13.02
C VAL A 229 -9.83 -3.32 13.71
N ASP A 230 -8.55 -3.66 13.61
CA ASP A 230 -7.46 -2.93 14.25
C ASP A 230 -6.93 -1.78 13.36
N LEU A 231 -6.90 -1.98 12.03
CA LEU A 231 -6.44 -0.99 11.06
C LEU A 231 -7.49 -0.79 9.96
N VAL A 232 -8.03 0.42 9.84
CA VAL A 232 -8.91 0.84 8.74
C VAL A 232 -8.12 1.79 7.85
N ILE A 233 -7.84 1.40 6.61
CA ILE A 233 -7.01 2.16 5.66
C ILE A 233 -7.87 2.57 4.47
N GLY A 234 -8.11 3.86 4.34
CA GLY A 234 -8.98 4.45 3.30
C GLY A 234 -8.22 5.00 2.10
N GLY A 235 -8.85 4.92 0.92
CA GLY A 235 -8.46 5.52 -0.35
C GLY A 235 -9.68 5.99 -1.13
N HIS A 236 -9.54 6.51 -2.36
CA HIS A 236 -10.53 7.06 -3.27
C HIS A 236 -10.65 8.60 -3.30
N PRO A 237 -10.68 9.37 -2.20
CA PRO A 237 -10.84 10.82 -2.31
C PRO A 237 -9.75 11.53 -3.11
N HIS A 238 -8.64 10.87 -3.42
CA HIS A 238 -7.45 11.41 -4.10
C HIS A 238 -6.81 12.61 -3.40
N VAL A 239 -7.30 12.93 -2.23
CA VAL A 239 -6.76 13.94 -1.31
C VAL A 239 -6.56 13.30 0.06
N ILE A 240 -5.65 13.85 0.83
CA ILE A 240 -5.43 13.39 2.20
C ILE A 240 -6.64 13.77 3.06
N GLN A 241 -7.16 12.79 3.80
CA GLN A 241 -8.07 13.02 4.94
C GLN A 241 -7.36 12.58 6.22
N HIS A 242 -7.86 13.02 7.35
CA HIS A 242 -7.20 12.83 8.63
C HIS A 242 -7.13 11.36 9.09
N MET A 243 -6.34 11.13 10.12
CA MET A 243 -6.09 9.84 10.75
C MET A 243 -6.40 9.91 12.24
N GLU A 244 -6.97 8.84 12.79
CA GLU A 244 -7.36 8.79 14.18
C GLU A 244 -6.92 7.48 14.84
N MET A 245 -6.13 7.58 15.91
CA MET A 245 -5.93 6.47 16.83
C MET A 245 -7.13 6.43 17.79
N ARG A 246 -7.91 5.39 17.67
CA ARG A 246 -9.12 5.15 18.45
C ARG A 246 -8.93 4.04 19.48
N ARG A 247 -9.96 3.77 20.27
CA ARG A 247 -10.07 2.56 21.08
C ARG A 247 -11.33 1.80 20.67
N ASN A 248 -11.19 0.49 20.47
CA ASN A 248 -12.33 -0.38 20.25
C ASN A 248 -13.09 -0.65 21.57
N ALA A 249 -14.16 -1.45 21.51
CA ALA A 249 -14.98 -1.78 22.66
C ALA A 249 -14.20 -2.42 23.83
N ASP A 250 -13.13 -3.16 23.53
CA ASP A 250 -12.27 -3.83 24.51
C ASP A 250 -11.15 -2.91 25.03
N GLY A 251 -11.16 -1.63 24.65
CA GLY A 251 -10.16 -0.63 25.06
C GLY A 251 -8.85 -0.67 24.28
N HIS A 252 -8.74 -1.54 23.22
CA HIS A 252 -7.54 -1.65 22.41
C HIS A 252 -7.44 -0.54 21.39
N LYS A 253 -6.20 -0.17 21.03
CA LYS A 253 -5.96 0.80 19.97
C LYS A 253 -6.46 0.26 18.64
N ALA A 254 -7.13 1.11 17.87
CA ALA A 254 -7.48 0.90 16.47
C ALA A 254 -7.12 2.16 15.68
N LEU A 255 -6.46 2.01 14.54
CA LEU A 255 -6.12 3.12 13.66
C LEU A 255 -7.17 3.26 12.56
N VAL A 256 -7.69 4.46 12.36
CA VAL A 256 -8.53 4.82 11.21
C VAL A 256 -7.80 5.88 10.38
N VAL A 257 -7.50 5.54 9.14
CA VAL A 257 -7.00 6.45 8.11
C VAL A 257 -8.11 6.65 7.10
N TYR A 258 -8.68 7.85 7.02
CA TYR A 258 -9.82 8.07 6.13
C TYR A 258 -9.44 8.15 4.65
N SER A 259 -8.30 8.75 4.32
CA SER A 259 -7.71 8.70 2.98
C SER A 259 -6.23 9.02 3.01
N LEU A 260 -5.44 8.19 2.34
CA LEU A 260 -4.02 8.42 2.11
C LEU A 260 -3.76 9.36 0.92
N GLY A 261 -4.77 9.69 0.11
CA GLY A 261 -4.60 10.43 -1.13
C GLY A 261 -3.84 9.63 -2.20
N ASN A 262 -3.28 10.33 -3.18
CA ASN A 262 -2.57 9.68 -4.29
C ASN A 262 -1.16 9.22 -3.88
N PHE A 263 -0.86 7.94 -4.03
CA PHE A 263 0.53 7.49 -3.98
C PHE A 263 1.30 8.06 -5.18
N ILE A 264 0.78 7.86 -6.39
CA ILE A 264 1.29 8.51 -7.60
C ILE A 264 0.17 8.75 -8.62
N SER A 265 0.09 9.94 -9.18
CA SER A 265 -0.89 10.30 -10.22
C SER A 265 -0.40 11.46 -11.08
N ASN A 266 -1.15 11.83 -12.13
CA ASN A 266 -0.97 13.09 -12.86
C ASN A 266 -2.10 14.09 -12.55
N MET A 267 -2.74 13.99 -11.42
CA MET A 267 -3.69 15.01 -10.99
C MET A 267 -2.97 16.32 -10.65
N ARG A 268 -3.61 17.47 -10.94
CA ARG A 268 -2.91 18.77 -10.98
C ARG A 268 -3.43 19.80 -9.99
N THR A 269 -4.53 19.53 -9.31
CA THR A 269 -5.01 20.42 -8.25
C THR A 269 -4.10 20.32 -7.04
N ARG A 270 -3.99 21.38 -6.24
CA ARG A 270 -3.07 21.47 -5.09
C ARG A 270 -3.07 20.20 -4.25
N ASP A 271 -4.25 19.75 -3.83
CA ASP A 271 -4.41 18.71 -2.82
C ASP A 271 -4.32 17.27 -3.39
N THR A 272 -4.34 17.13 -4.73
CA THR A 272 -4.24 15.82 -5.40
C THR A 272 -2.84 15.47 -5.90
N ARG A 273 -1.85 16.36 -5.72
CA ARG A 273 -0.48 16.19 -6.26
C ARG A 273 0.39 15.24 -5.44
N GLY A 274 -0.13 14.71 -4.36
CA GLY A 274 0.60 13.82 -3.48
C GLY A 274 -0.34 13.10 -2.53
N GLY A 275 0.25 12.42 -1.58
CA GLY A 275 -0.47 11.66 -0.57
C GLY A 275 0.40 11.42 0.65
N ALA A 276 -0.09 10.56 1.52
CA ALA A 276 0.64 10.07 2.67
C ALA A 276 0.96 8.58 2.52
N VAL A 277 2.09 8.18 3.09
CA VAL A 277 2.36 6.79 3.44
C VAL A 277 2.25 6.70 4.94
N VAL A 278 1.45 5.79 5.45
CA VAL A 278 1.33 5.53 6.88
C VAL A 278 2.16 4.30 7.24
N HIS A 279 2.95 4.43 8.29
CA HIS A 279 3.71 3.36 8.90
C HIS A 279 3.05 2.98 10.23
N VAL A 280 2.94 1.68 10.47
CA VAL A 280 2.35 1.12 11.69
C VAL A 280 3.31 0.10 12.26
N ARG A 281 3.70 0.31 13.52
CA ARG A 281 4.47 -0.66 14.27
C ARG A 281 3.57 -1.49 15.17
N LEU A 282 3.68 -2.79 15.02
CA LEU A 282 3.05 -3.78 15.89
C LEU A 282 4.05 -4.26 16.94
N THR A 283 3.58 -4.48 18.16
CA THR A 283 4.36 -5.10 19.25
C THR A 283 3.48 -6.07 20.03
N ARG A 284 4.07 -6.76 20.98
CA ARG A 284 3.32 -7.58 21.95
C ARG A 284 3.21 -6.84 23.27
N ASP A 285 2.00 -6.76 23.83
CA ASP A 285 1.79 -6.21 25.17
C ASP A 285 2.27 -7.16 26.26
N GLY A 286 2.14 -6.75 27.52
CA GLY A 286 2.58 -7.56 28.68
C GLY A 286 1.86 -8.91 28.83
N SER A 287 0.76 -9.14 28.12
CA SER A 287 0.05 -10.42 28.05
C SER A 287 0.49 -11.28 26.84
N GLY A 288 1.36 -10.77 25.99
CA GLY A 288 1.82 -11.42 24.77
C GLY A 288 0.90 -11.20 23.56
N ARG A 289 -0.14 -10.36 23.70
CA ARG A 289 -1.08 -10.06 22.60
C ARG A 289 -0.51 -9.03 21.64
N ALA A 290 -0.76 -9.21 20.32
CA ALA A 290 -0.43 -8.25 19.29
C ALA A 290 -1.24 -6.95 19.47
N VAL A 291 -0.55 -5.80 19.43
CA VAL A 291 -1.15 -4.47 19.57
C VAL A 291 -0.45 -3.47 18.65
N ILE A 292 -1.15 -2.41 18.30
CA ILE A 292 -0.53 -1.25 17.65
C ILE A 292 0.29 -0.49 18.69
N ASP A 293 1.59 -0.42 18.50
CA ASP A 293 2.48 0.39 19.33
C ASP A 293 2.41 1.86 18.92
N THR A 294 2.85 2.13 17.69
CA THR A 294 2.87 3.48 17.10
C THR A 294 2.28 3.48 15.69
N ALA A 295 1.82 4.64 15.28
CA ALA A 295 1.54 4.95 13.89
C ALA A 295 2.04 6.36 13.57
N ASP A 296 2.71 6.49 12.44
CA ASP A 296 3.22 7.75 11.92
C ASP A 296 3.02 7.84 10.40
N TYR A 297 3.23 9.03 9.82
CA TYR A 297 3.07 9.23 8.39
C TYR A 297 4.22 10.01 7.77
N ARG A 298 4.46 9.78 6.47
CA ARG A 298 5.26 10.64 5.59
C ARG A 298 4.41 11.19 4.47
N LEU A 299 4.66 12.47 4.13
CA LEU A 299 4.05 13.10 2.97
C LEU A 299 4.93 12.90 1.74
N LEU A 300 4.29 12.56 0.64
CA LEU A 300 4.92 12.34 -0.65
C LEU A 300 4.33 13.28 -1.69
N PHE A 301 5.13 13.70 -2.64
CA PHE A 301 4.73 14.59 -3.73
C PHE A 301 5.13 14.00 -5.08
N THR A 302 4.21 14.06 -6.05
CA THR A 302 4.47 13.62 -7.42
C THR A 302 5.05 14.77 -8.24
N VAL A 303 6.30 14.64 -8.66
CA VAL A 303 6.98 15.57 -9.58
C VAL A 303 6.75 15.10 -11.01
N PRO A 304 6.10 15.90 -11.86
CA PRO A 304 5.98 15.61 -13.29
C PRO A 304 7.35 15.63 -14.00
N PRO A 305 7.42 15.18 -15.26
CA PRO A 305 8.64 15.22 -16.05
C PRO A 305 9.34 16.57 -16.04
N THR A 306 10.67 16.55 -15.91
CA THR A 306 11.53 17.72 -15.92
C THR A 306 12.65 17.54 -16.95
N PRO A 307 13.42 18.59 -17.31
CA PRO A 307 14.59 18.41 -18.18
C PRO A 307 15.59 17.38 -17.65
N ALA A 308 15.70 17.22 -16.32
CA ALA A 308 16.60 16.28 -15.67
C ALA A 308 16.06 14.84 -15.62
N CYS A 309 14.75 14.67 -15.63
CA CYS A 309 14.12 13.35 -15.59
C CYS A 309 12.81 13.35 -16.37
N ARG A 310 12.74 12.52 -17.40
CA ARG A 310 11.57 12.43 -18.28
C ARG A 310 10.38 11.70 -17.65
N ASN A 311 10.56 10.93 -16.55
CA ASN A 311 9.49 10.26 -15.85
C ASN A 311 8.87 11.13 -14.76
N PHE A 312 7.65 10.80 -14.40
CA PHE A 312 7.11 11.21 -13.10
C PHE A 312 7.97 10.61 -12.00
N ARG A 313 8.16 11.34 -10.91
CA ARG A 313 8.91 10.88 -9.74
C ARG A 313 8.12 11.14 -8.48
N LEU A 314 8.11 10.17 -7.60
CA LEU A 314 7.56 10.30 -6.26
C LEU A 314 8.70 10.66 -5.30
N ILE A 315 8.59 11.80 -4.64
CA ILE A 315 9.60 12.30 -3.72
C ILE A 315 9.02 12.53 -2.32
N PRO A 316 9.79 12.36 -1.25
CA PRO A 316 9.43 12.89 0.07
C PRO A 316 9.33 14.41 -0.01
N VAL A 317 8.34 15.01 0.68
CA VAL A 317 8.10 16.46 0.58
C VAL A 317 9.30 17.30 1.09
N GLU A 318 10.09 16.76 2.02
CA GLU A 318 11.32 17.36 2.54
C GLU A 318 12.35 17.63 1.44
N ALA A 319 12.33 16.82 0.37
CA ALA A 319 13.23 17.01 -0.76
C ALA A 319 13.00 18.33 -1.50
N ALA A 320 11.83 18.96 -1.35
CA ALA A 320 11.54 20.27 -1.94
C ALA A 320 12.37 21.39 -1.32
N ASP A 321 12.81 21.25 -0.08
CA ASP A 321 13.60 22.27 0.63
C ASP A 321 15.10 22.05 0.51
N ASP A 322 15.52 20.92 -0.07
CA ASP A 322 16.94 20.68 -0.37
C ASP A 322 17.39 21.53 -1.58
N ARG A 323 18.08 22.63 -1.27
CA ARG A 323 18.58 23.58 -2.28
C ARG A 323 19.73 23.01 -3.14
N SER A 324 20.35 21.92 -2.74
CA SER A 324 21.39 21.25 -3.53
C SER A 324 20.83 20.48 -4.73
N ARG A 325 19.54 20.19 -4.73
CA ARG A 325 18.85 19.48 -5.82
C ARG A 325 18.63 20.40 -7.03
N THR A 326 19.44 20.24 -8.05
CA THR A 326 19.31 20.96 -9.33
C THR A 326 18.29 20.35 -10.28
N ASP A 327 17.85 19.10 -9.99
CA ASP A 327 16.90 18.31 -10.77
C ASP A 327 15.43 18.65 -10.49
N LEU A 328 15.16 19.47 -9.45
CA LEU A 328 13.83 19.89 -9.03
C LEU A 328 13.63 21.39 -9.31
N PRO A 329 12.92 21.76 -10.39
CA PRO A 329 12.61 23.16 -10.73
C PRO A 329 11.82 23.87 -9.62
N GLU A 330 12.03 25.18 -9.45
CA GLU A 330 11.41 25.99 -8.39
C GLU A 330 9.87 25.93 -8.44
N GLN A 331 9.28 25.88 -9.62
CA GLN A 331 7.83 25.71 -9.75
C GLN A 331 7.30 24.46 -9.04
N TRP A 332 8.02 23.32 -9.10
CA TRP A 332 7.60 22.09 -8.44
C TRP A 332 7.90 22.11 -6.95
N ARG A 333 8.94 22.83 -6.52
CA ARG A 333 9.19 23.09 -5.10
C ARG A 333 8.04 23.89 -4.49
N ASN A 334 7.57 24.93 -5.17
CA ASN A 334 6.44 25.75 -4.71
C ASN A 334 5.16 24.94 -4.67
N CYS A 335 4.84 24.16 -5.70
CA CYS A 335 3.69 23.26 -5.69
C CYS A 335 3.77 22.22 -4.55
N CYS A 336 4.96 21.69 -4.27
CA CYS A 336 5.17 20.76 -3.16
C CYS A 336 4.90 21.42 -1.81
N ARG A 337 5.42 22.64 -1.58
CA ARG A 337 5.15 23.41 -0.36
C ARG A 337 3.67 23.74 -0.18
N GLU A 338 2.96 24.12 -1.25
CA GLU A 338 1.52 24.36 -1.22
C GLU A 338 0.73 23.11 -0.84
N PHE A 339 1.07 21.96 -1.45
CA PHE A 339 0.49 20.66 -1.09
C PHE A 339 0.78 20.33 0.38
N THR A 340 2.05 20.42 0.80
CA THR A 340 2.49 20.11 2.17
C THR A 340 1.73 20.95 3.19
N GLY A 341 1.67 22.28 2.96
CA GLY A 341 0.96 23.18 3.87
C GLY A 341 -0.52 22.87 4.00
N SER A 342 -1.18 22.48 2.90
CA SER A 342 -2.60 22.05 2.93
C SER A 342 -2.78 20.74 3.67
N ALA A 343 -1.93 19.74 3.41
CA ALA A 343 -1.99 18.44 4.07
C ALA A 343 -1.72 18.56 5.59
N GLU A 344 -0.71 19.33 5.97
CA GLU A 344 -0.39 19.57 7.38
C GLU A 344 -1.51 20.34 8.10
N ALA A 345 -2.18 21.26 7.42
CA ALA A 345 -3.35 21.94 8.01
C ALA A 345 -4.49 20.97 8.33
N VAL A 346 -4.75 19.98 7.45
CA VAL A 346 -5.74 18.92 7.73
C VAL A 346 -5.29 18.06 8.90
N PHE A 347 -4.06 17.60 8.91
CA PHE A 347 -3.53 16.72 9.95
C PHE A 347 -3.41 17.42 11.30
N HIS A 348 -2.88 18.64 11.34
CA HIS A 348 -2.78 19.41 12.58
C HIS A 348 -4.15 19.69 13.21
N LYS A 349 -5.18 19.88 12.38
CA LYS A 349 -6.53 20.17 12.87
C LYS A 349 -7.29 18.94 13.35
N TYR A 350 -7.07 17.78 12.70
CA TYR A 350 -7.99 16.66 12.86
C TYR A 350 -7.31 15.33 13.25
N ASN A 351 -5.98 15.17 13.09
CA ASN A 351 -5.33 13.91 13.49
C ASN A 351 -5.38 13.71 15.00
N ILE A 352 -5.60 12.47 15.40
CA ILE A 352 -5.58 12.03 16.80
C ILE A 352 -4.58 10.89 16.95
N GLY A 353 -3.51 11.10 17.71
CA GLY A 353 -2.53 10.06 18.05
C GLY A 353 -1.71 9.51 16.89
N VAL A 354 -1.67 10.22 15.75
CA VAL A 354 -0.82 9.92 14.60
C VAL A 354 -0.04 11.18 14.24
N SER A 355 1.27 11.09 14.24
CA SER A 355 2.16 12.23 13.98
C SER A 355 3.00 12.01 12.73
N ARG A 356 3.59 13.10 12.23
CA ARG A 356 4.57 13.01 11.15
C ARG A 356 5.80 12.27 11.64
N ASP A 357 6.31 11.34 10.83
CA ASP A 357 7.61 10.70 11.08
C ASP A 357 8.71 11.77 11.07
N SER A 358 9.32 11.97 12.24
CA SER A 358 10.43 12.91 12.44
C SER A 358 11.80 12.21 12.32
N SER A 359 11.81 10.89 12.13
CA SER A 359 13.06 10.15 12.01
C SER A 359 13.78 10.51 10.71
N SER A 360 15.03 10.91 10.81
CA SER A 360 15.94 11.14 9.68
C SER A 360 16.39 9.82 9.00
N ILE A 361 15.54 8.79 9.00
CA ILE A 361 15.77 7.51 8.34
C ILE A 361 15.50 7.62 6.83
N LEU A 362 15.98 8.68 6.20
CA LEU A 362 16.47 8.54 4.85
C LEU A 362 17.95 8.21 5.00
N PRO A 363 18.45 7.07 4.53
CA PRO A 363 19.87 6.97 4.26
C PRO A 363 20.21 8.23 3.45
N ARG A 364 21.25 8.98 3.86
CA ARG A 364 21.74 10.16 3.10
C ARG A 364 21.62 9.79 1.64
N LEU A 365 20.79 10.53 0.89
CA LEU A 365 20.54 10.25 -0.53
C LEU A 365 21.88 9.97 -1.16
N LEU A 366 22.14 8.70 -1.48
CA LEU A 366 23.29 8.35 -2.31
C LEU A 366 23.06 9.12 -3.61
N PRO A 367 24.08 9.82 -4.14
CA PRO A 367 23.94 10.47 -5.43
C PRO A 367 23.38 9.45 -6.40
N LEU A 368 22.34 9.83 -7.14
CA LEU A 368 21.74 9.00 -8.17
C LEU A 368 22.89 8.37 -8.97
N PRO A 369 22.95 7.05 -9.15
CA PRO A 369 23.98 6.46 -9.98
C PRO A 369 23.91 7.14 -11.34
N SER A 370 25.01 7.73 -11.78
CA SER A 370 25.11 8.30 -13.12
C SER A 370 24.77 7.17 -14.09
N LEU A 371 23.62 7.28 -14.74
CA LEU A 371 23.20 6.32 -15.75
C LEU A 371 24.20 6.39 -16.91
N ASN A 372 25.18 5.52 -16.90
CA ASN A 372 26.00 5.26 -18.08
C ASN A 372 25.12 4.62 -19.16
N PRO A 373 25.12 5.14 -20.40
CA PRO A 373 24.24 4.64 -21.47
C PRO A 373 24.52 3.20 -21.92
N GLY A 374 25.41 2.47 -21.26
CA GLY A 374 25.89 1.15 -21.68
C GLY A 374 25.57 -0.05 -20.79
N ASP A 375 25.03 0.13 -19.58
CA ASP A 375 24.83 -1.00 -18.68
C ASP A 375 23.42 -1.62 -18.78
N ASN A 376 23.32 -2.62 -19.64
CA ASN A 376 22.08 -3.36 -19.98
C ASN A 376 21.92 -4.66 -19.17
N LYS A 377 22.38 -4.76 -17.92
CA LYS A 377 22.16 -5.96 -17.08
C LYS A 377 21.87 -5.59 -15.64
N LEU A 378 20.61 -5.33 -15.34
CA LEU A 378 20.08 -5.42 -13.97
C LEU A 378 19.67 -6.88 -13.70
N HIS A 379 20.52 -7.62 -12.99
CA HIS A 379 20.14 -8.87 -12.37
C HIS A 379 19.35 -8.54 -11.09
N PHE A 380 18.06 -8.81 -11.11
CA PHE A 380 17.25 -8.81 -9.88
C PHE A 380 17.53 -10.12 -9.12
N PRO A 381 17.85 -10.08 -7.83
CA PRO A 381 17.88 -11.29 -7.03
C PRO A 381 16.47 -11.86 -6.95
N VAL A 382 16.30 -13.08 -7.42
CA VAL A 382 15.07 -13.86 -7.24
C VAL A 382 14.92 -14.12 -5.75
N HIS A 383 13.91 -13.54 -5.12
CA HIS A 383 13.55 -13.84 -3.74
C HIS A 383 13.24 -15.34 -3.65
N LYS A 384 13.83 -15.99 -2.65
CA LYS A 384 13.68 -17.41 -2.36
C LYS A 384 12.19 -17.76 -2.28
N ALA A 385 11.74 -18.67 -3.13
CA ALA A 385 10.41 -19.25 -3.07
C ALA A 385 10.16 -19.85 -1.67
N VAL A 386 9.08 -19.41 -1.04
CA VAL A 386 8.53 -20.07 0.14
C VAL A 386 7.97 -21.43 -0.31
N PRO A 387 8.33 -22.56 0.31
CA PRO A 387 7.83 -23.85 -0.10
C PRO A 387 6.34 -23.97 0.18
N THR A 388 5.52 -24.08 -0.85
CA THR A 388 4.14 -24.55 -0.76
C THR A 388 4.16 -26.05 -0.53
N ALA A 389 4.10 -26.48 0.73
CA ALA A 389 3.82 -27.87 1.07
C ALA A 389 2.31 -28.09 1.04
N ILE A 390 1.78 -28.53 -0.10
CA ILE A 390 0.49 -29.22 -0.15
C ILE A 390 0.80 -30.67 -0.51
N ALA A 391 0.70 -31.55 0.49
CA ALA A 391 0.70 -32.99 0.28
C ALA A 391 -0.71 -33.41 -0.14
N PRO A 392 -0.88 -34.29 -1.14
CA PRO A 392 -2.18 -34.86 -1.46
C PRO A 392 -2.55 -35.88 -0.39
N ARG A 393 -3.76 -35.79 0.14
CA ARG A 393 -4.37 -36.89 0.90
C ARG A 393 -5.18 -37.75 -0.08
N ASN A 394 -4.84 -39.06 -0.09
CA ASN A 394 -5.62 -40.13 -0.66
C ASN A 394 -7.03 -40.21 -0.07
#